data_b51eb48de7817108ab67f5f4397eaca2
#
_entry.id   b51eb48de7817108ab67f5f4397eaca2
#
_cell.length_a   1.000
_cell.length_b   1.000
_cell.length_c   1.000
_cell.angle_alpha   90.00
_cell.angle_beta   90.00
_cell.angle_gamma   90.00
#
_symmetry.space_group_name_H-M   'P 1'
#
loop_
_entity.id
_entity.type
_entity.pdbx_description
1 polymer ?
#
loop_
_entity_poly.entity_id
_entity_poly.type
_entity_poly.pdbx_seq_one_letter_code
_entity_poly.pdbx_strand_id
1 'polypeptide(L)'
;MIEWIEYFLIGLEEMWKSKLFRHATITFLVIFMLIIFRRCNIVRQSKGHFFAPYHIADGKLYIHNAFVIRKRIIPLKEIKCIRISCFRGRSGGGKRYMLYIDNKQGKTTAIIFGKDKKNDKLIEDLIKESRRYSIKIRNLSSFLKF
;
A
#
# COMPACT_ATOMS: atom_id res chain seq x y z
N MET A 1 -24.65 27.74 -10.29
CA MET A 1 -23.52 27.03 -9.65
C MET A 1 -23.36 27.35 -8.15
N ILE A 2 -23.71 28.55 -7.71
CA ILE A 2 -23.65 29.01 -6.31
C ILE A 2 -24.71 28.32 -5.44
N GLU A 3 -25.93 28.15 -5.94
CA GLU A 3 -27.05 27.54 -5.20
C GLU A 3 -26.76 26.11 -4.68
N TRP A 4 -26.06 25.28 -5.47
CA TRP A 4 -25.70 23.93 -5.03
C TRP A 4 -24.74 23.92 -3.83
N ILE A 5 -23.86 24.89 -3.75
CA ILE A 5 -22.92 25.04 -2.63
C ILE A 5 -23.67 25.48 -1.37
N GLU A 6 -24.65 26.37 -1.51
CA GLU A 6 -25.49 26.81 -0.39
C GLU A 6 -26.34 25.67 0.17
N TYR A 7 -27.04 24.91 -0.69
CA TYR A 7 -27.79 23.73 -0.25
C TYR A 7 -26.91 22.67 0.39
N PHE A 8 -25.70 22.46 -0.14
CA PHE A 8 -24.74 21.56 0.45
C PHE A 8 -24.28 22.01 1.84
N LEU A 9 -23.99 23.30 2.01
CA LEU A 9 -23.58 23.87 3.30
C LEU A 9 -24.70 23.81 4.34
N ILE A 10 -25.94 24.11 3.95
CA ILE A 10 -27.11 24.00 4.83
C ILE A 10 -27.30 22.53 5.26
N GLY A 11 -27.20 21.58 4.34
CA GLY A 11 -27.30 20.16 4.65
C GLY A 11 -26.19 19.69 5.61
N LEU A 12 -24.97 20.19 5.43
CA LEU A 12 -23.83 19.91 6.29
C LEU A 12 -24.04 20.48 7.70
N GLU A 13 -24.58 21.69 7.82
CA GLU A 13 -24.91 22.32 9.10
C GLU A 13 -25.96 21.54 9.87
N GLU A 14 -27.05 21.11 9.21
CA GLU A 14 -28.08 20.27 9.81
C GLU A 14 -27.53 18.92 10.29
N MET A 15 -26.69 18.27 9.46
CA MET A 15 -26.04 17.03 9.86
C MET A 15 -25.10 17.23 11.07
N TRP A 16 -24.42 18.40 11.15
CA TRP A 16 -23.51 18.72 12.26
C TRP A 16 -24.21 18.92 13.61
N LYS A 17 -25.50 19.28 13.61
CA LYS A 17 -26.32 19.35 14.82
C LYS A 17 -26.52 17.97 15.47
N SER A 18 -26.46 16.90 14.68
CA SER A 18 -26.55 15.53 15.20
C SER A 18 -25.29 15.14 15.96
N LYS A 19 -25.47 14.76 17.24
CA LYS A 19 -24.37 14.25 18.09
C LYS A 19 -23.68 13.03 17.46
N LEU A 20 -24.47 12.13 16.89
CA LEU A 20 -23.98 10.91 16.24
C LEU A 20 -23.06 11.24 15.07
N PHE A 21 -23.49 12.15 14.20
CA PHE A 21 -22.71 12.58 13.04
C PHE A 21 -21.38 13.21 13.44
N ARG A 22 -21.38 14.10 14.44
CA ARG A 22 -20.14 14.71 14.96
C ARG A 22 -19.16 13.68 15.48
N HIS A 23 -19.62 12.72 16.32
CA HIS A 23 -18.74 11.67 16.84
C HIS A 23 -18.18 10.79 15.72
N ALA A 24 -19.03 10.39 14.76
CA ALA A 24 -18.59 9.61 13.62
C ALA A 24 -17.53 10.36 12.79
N THR A 25 -17.74 11.64 12.50
CA THR A 25 -16.80 12.47 11.74
C THR A 25 -15.48 12.65 12.49
N ILE A 26 -15.51 12.95 13.78
CA ILE A 26 -14.29 13.09 14.59
C ILE A 26 -13.53 11.76 14.61
N THR A 27 -14.22 10.63 14.83
CA THR A 27 -13.59 9.31 14.84
C THR A 27 -12.94 9.01 13.50
N PHE A 28 -13.64 9.30 12.39
CA PHE A 28 -13.10 9.12 11.05
C PHE A 28 -11.84 9.97 10.82
N LEU A 29 -11.87 11.24 11.22
CA LEU A 29 -10.71 12.14 11.10
C LEU A 29 -9.51 11.64 11.92
N VAL A 30 -9.74 11.18 13.14
CA VAL A 30 -8.68 10.61 14.00
C VAL A 30 -8.05 9.38 13.33
N ILE A 31 -8.87 8.44 12.83
CA ILE A 31 -8.38 7.25 12.12
C ILE A 31 -7.59 7.66 10.87
N PHE A 32 -8.10 8.61 10.10
CA PHE A 32 -7.45 9.11 8.89
C PHE A 32 -6.09 9.74 9.19
N MET A 33 -6.01 10.57 10.23
CA MET A 33 -4.76 11.17 10.70
C MET A 33 -3.76 10.11 11.16
N LEU A 34 -4.20 9.08 11.88
CA LEU A 34 -3.34 7.97 12.29
C LEU A 34 -2.78 7.19 11.08
N ILE A 35 -3.61 6.97 10.05
CA ILE A 35 -3.19 6.31 8.80
C ILE A 35 -2.09 7.14 8.11
N ILE A 36 -2.30 8.45 7.96
CA ILE A 36 -1.33 9.36 7.35
C ILE A 36 -0.04 9.38 8.19
N PHE A 37 -0.15 9.57 9.50
CA PHE A 37 1.01 9.60 10.39
C PHE A 37 1.85 8.33 10.30
N ARG A 38 1.20 7.15 10.34
CA ARG A 38 1.89 5.87 10.16
C ARG A 38 2.61 5.78 8.82
N ARG A 39 2.00 6.29 7.75
CA ARG A 39 2.62 6.31 6.42
C ARG A 39 3.82 7.26 6.40
N CYS A 40 3.66 8.48 6.87
CA CYS A 40 4.73 9.48 6.93
C CYS A 40 5.96 8.96 7.70
N ASN A 41 5.73 8.31 8.84
CA ASN A 41 6.81 7.78 9.66
C ASN A 41 7.65 6.73 8.90
N ILE A 42 7.01 5.78 8.21
CA ILE A 42 7.73 4.77 7.42
C ILE A 42 8.44 5.39 6.21
N VAL A 43 7.78 6.30 5.51
CA VAL A 43 8.39 6.99 4.36
C VAL A 43 9.63 7.79 4.80
N ARG A 44 9.54 8.48 5.94
CA ARG A 44 10.67 9.22 6.52
C ARG A 44 11.83 8.29 6.87
N GLN A 45 11.55 7.13 7.47
CA GLN A 45 12.59 6.14 7.81
C GLN A 45 13.25 5.53 6.57
N SER A 46 12.48 5.27 5.52
CA SER A 46 12.99 4.68 4.28
C SER A 46 13.67 5.67 3.35
N LYS A 47 13.49 6.99 3.57
CA LYS A 47 13.85 8.06 2.61
C LYS A 47 13.24 7.85 1.22
N GLY A 48 12.17 7.06 1.13
CA GLY A 48 11.49 6.73 -0.12
C GLY A 48 10.44 7.77 -0.53
N HIS A 49 9.86 7.57 -1.71
CA HIS A 49 8.79 8.43 -2.19
C HIS A 49 7.46 8.12 -1.48
N PHE A 50 6.71 9.15 -1.06
CA PHE A 50 5.46 9.00 -0.29
C PHE A 50 4.42 8.10 -0.99
N PHE A 51 4.26 8.23 -2.30
CA PHE A 51 3.27 7.45 -3.07
C PHE A 51 3.76 6.06 -3.49
N ALA A 52 5.03 5.73 -3.29
CA ALA A 52 5.52 4.39 -3.59
C ALA A 52 4.88 3.35 -2.65
N PRO A 53 4.51 2.16 -3.14
CA PRO A 53 3.92 1.11 -2.31
C PRO A 53 4.93 0.53 -1.31
N TYR A 54 6.20 0.52 -1.68
CA TYR A 54 7.34 0.09 -0.87
C TYR A 54 8.62 0.80 -1.31
N HIS A 55 9.65 0.70 -0.50
CA HIS A 55 11.00 1.16 -0.82
C HIS A 55 12.03 0.19 -0.25
N ILE A 56 13.16 0.06 -0.93
CA ILE A 56 14.29 -0.76 -0.49
C ILE A 56 15.45 0.17 -0.15
N ALA A 57 15.89 0.13 1.10
CA ALA A 57 17.03 0.90 1.58
C ALA A 57 17.75 0.11 2.67
N ASP A 58 19.06 0.24 2.75
CA ASP A 58 19.91 -0.33 3.80
C ASP A 58 19.67 -1.84 4.06
N GLY A 59 19.45 -2.61 2.98
CA GLY A 59 19.17 -4.05 3.08
C GLY A 59 17.83 -4.40 3.73
N LYS A 60 16.88 -3.47 3.78
CA LYS A 60 15.54 -3.63 4.32
C LYS A 60 14.49 -3.25 3.30
N LEU A 61 13.38 -3.98 3.29
CA LEU A 61 12.18 -3.65 2.55
C LEU A 61 11.21 -2.89 3.46
N TYR A 62 10.91 -1.65 3.12
CA TYR A 62 9.97 -0.77 3.81
C TYR A 62 8.64 -0.78 3.08
N ILE A 63 7.57 -1.20 3.74
CA ILE A 63 6.22 -1.25 3.19
C ILE A 63 5.49 0.02 3.57
N HIS A 64 5.19 0.88 2.59
CA HIS A 64 4.54 2.17 2.81
C HIS A 64 3.02 2.05 2.96
N ASN A 65 2.43 0.90 2.62
CA ASN A 65 0.99 0.68 2.75
C ASN A 65 0.57 0.76 4.23
N ALA A 66 -0.27 1.76 4.55
CA ALA A 66 -0.73 2.02 5.92
C ALA A 66 -1.64 0.91 6.48
N PHE A 67 -2.33 0.17 5.61
CA PHE A 67 -3.25 -0.90 6.00
C PHE A 67 -2.56 -2.22 6.37
N VAL A 68 -1.26 -2.34 6.11
CA VAL A 68 -0.48 -3.49 6.58
C VAL A 68 -0.26 -3.35 8.09
N ILE A 69 -0.97 -4.16 8.86
CA ILE A 69 -0.93 -4.13 10.34
C ILE A 69 0.35 -4.78 10.87
N ARG A 70 0.89 -5.76 10.14
CA ARG A 70 2.08 -6.54 10.52
C ARG A 70 3.39 -5.76 10.31
N LYS A 71 4.51 -6.44 10.52
CA LYS A 71 5.86 -5.91 10.37
C LYS A 71 6.02 -5.23 8.99
N ARG A 72 6.25 -3.91 8.98
CA ARG A 72 6.34 -3.08 7.78
C ARG A 72 7.77 -2.86 7.31
N ILE A 73 8.72 -3.22 8.14
CA ILE A 73 10.16 -3.18 7.84
C ILE A 73 10.65 -4.62 7.92
N ILE A 74 11.06 -5.17 6.80
CA ILE A 74 11.49 -6.56 6.68
C ILE A 74 12.93 -6.56 6.19
N PRO A 75 13.91 -7.04 6.98
CA PRO A 75 15.26 -7.23 6.49
C PRO A 75 15.28 -8.20 5.30
N LEU A 76 15.97 -7.86 4.21
CA LEU A 76 16.03 -8.71 3.01
C LEU A 76 16.60 -10.10 3.35
N LYS A 77 17.51 -10.18 4.30
CA LYS A 77 18.08 -11.46 4.78
C LYS A 77 17.04 -12.40 5.41
N GLU A 78 15.93 -11.87 5.94
CA GLU A 78 14.83 -12.65 6.52
C GLU A 78 13.82 -13.13 5.47
N ILE A 79 13.86 -12.62 4.24
CA ILE A 79 12.94 -12.98 3.17
C ILE A 79 13.41 -14.33 2.57
N LYS A 80 12.47 -15.28 2.50
CA LYS A 80 12.68 -16.59 1.89
C LYS A 80 12.34 -16.59 0.40
N CYS A 81 11.20 -15.99 0.07
CA CYS A 81 10.67 -15.99 -1.29
C CYS A 81 9.79 -14.76 -1.53
N ILE A 82 9.85 -14.21 -2.73
CA ILE A 82 8.93 -13.16 -3.19
C ILE A 82 8.16 -13.74 -4.37
N ARG A 83 6.82 -13.72 -4.25
CA ARG A 83 5.92 -14.14 -5.32
C ARG A 83 5.24 -12.90 -5.91
N ILE A 84 5.36 -12.73 -7.21
CA ILE A 84 4.82 -11.58 -7.95
C ILE A 84 3.69 -12.10 -8.82
N SER A 85 2.50 -11.53 -8.67
CA SER A 85 1.33 -11.81 -9.49
C SER A 85 0.81 -10.52 -10.10
N CYS A 86 0.33 -10.59 -11.34
CA CYS A 86 -0.35 -9.48 -12.00
C CYS A 86 -1.77 -9.93 -12.35
N PHE A 87 -2.78 -9.19 -11.92
CA PHE A 87 -4.18 -9.50 -12.19
C PHE A 87 -4.94 -8.27 -12.64
N ARG A 88 -6.06 -8.48 -13.32
CA ARG A 88 -6.96 -7.41 -13.75
C ARG A 88 -8.10 -7.27 -12.74
N GLY A 89 -8.38 -6.04 -12.31
CA GLY A 89 -9.50 -5.77 -11.41
C GLY A 89 -10.84 -6.12 -12.08
N ARG A 90 -11.80 -6.67 -11.31
CA ARG A 90 -13.07 -7.20 -11.78
C ARG A 90 -14.00 -6.15 -12.42
N SER A 91 -13.90 -4.90 -12.03
CA SER A 91 -14.81 -3.80 -12.41
C SER A 91 -14.14 -2.78 -13.34
N GLY A 92 -13.55 -3.19 -14.46
CA GLY A 92 -12.89 -2.24 -15.37
C GLY A 92 -11.63 -1.58 -14.79
N GLY A 93 -11.28 -1.90 -13.55
CA GLY A 93 -10.07 -1.42 -12.90
C GLY A 93 -8.82 -1.92 -13.63
N GLY A 94 -7.82 -1.05 -13.79
CA GLY A 94 -6.55 -1.35 -14.44
C GLY A 94 -5.85 -2.58 -13.87
N LYS A 95 -4.80 -3.03 -14.54
CA LYS A 95 -3.94 -4.12 -14.04
C LYS A 95 -3.31 -3.72 -12.70
N ARG A 96 -3.20 -4.69 -11.79
CA ARG A 96 -2.62 -4.50 -10.46
C ARG A 96 -1.56 -5.56 -10.19
N TYR A 97 -0.54 -5.19 -9.45
CA TYR A 97 0.43 -6.11 -8.89
C TYR A 97 -0.03 -6.57 -7.50
N MET A 98 0.16 -7.85 -7.23
CA MET A 98 0.08 -8.44 -5.90
C MET A 98 1.42 -9.08 -5.58
N LEU A 99 2.04 -8.60 -4.53
CA LEU A 99 3.34 -9.03 -4.05
C LEU A 99 3.14 -9.81 -2.76
N TYR A 100 3.54 -11.07 -2.74
CA TYR A 100 3.58 -11.88 -1.53
C TYR A 100 5.03 -12.03 -1.09
N ILE A 101 5.32 -11.61 0.13
CA ILE A 101 6.65 -11.67 0.74
C ILE A 101 6.59 -12.74 1.83
N ASP A 102 7.21 -13.87 1.56
CA ASP A 102 7.29 -14.98 2.51
C ASP A 102 8.59 -14.83 3.31
N ASN A 103 8.47 -14.73 4.63
CA ASN A 103 9.61 -14.67 5.53
C ASN A 103 10.08 -16.09 5.90
N LYS A 104 11.35 -16.26 6.26
CA LYS A 104 11.93 -17.52 6.76
C LYS A 104 11.20 -18.07 7.99
N GLN A 105 10.52 -17.20 8.75
CA GLN A 105 9.68 -17.55 9.90
C GLN A 105 8.28 -18.07 9.52
N GLY A 106 7.99 -18.31 8.23
CA GLY A 106 6.67 -18.78 7.77
C GLY A 106 5.58 -17.71 7.70
N LYS A 107 5.89 -16.43 7.96
CA LYS A 107 4.93 -15.33 7.85
C LYS A 107 4.91 -14.79 6.43
N THR A 108 3.71 -14.59 5.87
CA THR A 108 3.51 -13.96 4.56
C THR A 108 2.92 -12.56 4.73
N THR A 109 3.48 -11.60 4.03
CA THR A 109 2.93 -10.24 3.91
C THR A 109 2.53 -10.00 2.47
N ALA A 110 1.29 -9.56 2.24
CA ALA A 110 0.78 -9.24 0.91
C ALA A 110 0.68 -7.72 0.73
N ILE A 111 1.08 -7.24 -0.46
CA ILE A 111 0.98 -5.84 -0.87
C ILE A 111 0.30 -5.79 -2.23
N ILE A 112 -0.72 -4.93 -2.38
CA ILE A 112 -1.43 -4.73 -3.65
C ILE A 112 -1.23 -3.27 -4.07
N PHE A 113 -0.88 -3.05 -5.35
CA PHE A 113 -0.71 -1.72 -5.91
C PHE A 113 -0.97 -1.72 -7.43
N GLY A 114 -1.23 -0.55 -8.00
CA GLY A 114 -1.51 -0.40 -9.42
C GLY A 114 -0.32 -0.80 -10.29
N LYS A 115 -0.59 -1.27 -11.52
CA LYS A 115 0.44 -1.48 -12.54
C LYS A 115 0.54 -0.21 -13.38
N ASP A 116 1.65 0.49 -13.25
CA ASP A 116 2.05 1.66 -14.03
C ASP A 116 3.56 1.63 -14.29
N LYS A 117 4.04 2.50 -15.16
CA LYS A 117 5.47 2.57 -15.52
C LYS A 117 6.41 2.77 -14.31
N LYS A 118 5.95 3.52 -13.28
CA LYS A 118 6.73 3.76 -12.06
C LYS A 118 6.84 2.48 -11.23
N ASN A 119 5.74 1.78 -11.09
CA ASN A 119 5.67 0.54 -10.33
C ASN A 119 6.33 -0.63 -11.06
N ASP A 120 6.33 -0.64 -12.41
CA ASP A 120 7.10 -1.60 -13.20
C ASP A 120 8.59 -1.48 -12.87
N LYS A 121 9.13 -0.25 -12.83
CA LYS A 121 10.51 0.01 -12.42
C LYS A 121 10.81 -0.43 -10.99
N LEU A 122 9.88 -0.19 -10.06
CA LEU A 122 10.03 -0.66 -8.68
C LEU A 122 10.11 -2.19 -8.60
N ILE A 123 9.36 -2.92 -9.43
CA ILE A 123 9.44 -4.39 -9.51
C ILE A 123 10.80 -4.83 -10.07
N GLU A 124 11.32 -4.16 -11.08
CA GLU A 124 12.65 -4.47 -11.64
C GLU A 124 13.75 -4.25 -10.58
N ASP A 125 13.71 -3.12 -9.86
CA ASP A 125 14.63 -2.83 -8.76
C ASP A 125 14.54 -3.88 -7.64
N LEU A 126 13.32 -4.32 -7.29
CA LEU A 126 13.10 -5.39 -6.32
C LEU A 126 13.74 -6.70 -6.79
N ILE A 127 13.57 -7.06 -8.06
CA ILE A 127 14.16 -8.27 -8.64
C ILE A 127 15.69 -8.20 -8.59
N LYS A 128 16.26 -7.04 -8.94
CA LYS A 128 17.70 -6.81 -8.92
C LYS A 128 18.28 -6.94 -7.51
N GLU A 129 17.65 -6.27 -6.54
CA GLU A 129 18.08 -6.35 -5.14
C GLU A 129 17.90 -7.75 -4.55
N SER A 130 16.79 -8.42 -4.88
CA SER A 130 16.52 -9.79 -4.41
C SER A 130 17.60 -10.78 -4.86
N ARG A 131 18.17 -10.61 -6.05
CA ARG A 131 19.30 -11.44 -6.54
C ARG A 131 20.56 -11.28 -5.68
N ARG A 132 20.84 -10.05 -5.20
CA ARG A 132 21.98 -9.77 -4.32
C ARG A 132 21.91 -10.51 -2.97
N TYR A 133 20.68 -10.75 -2.50
CA TYR A 133 20.43 -11.46 -1.24
C TYR A 133 20.03 -12.92 -1.42
N SER A 134 20.18 -13.48 -2.65
CA SER A 134 19.81 -14.87 -2.98
C SER A 134 18.35 -15.21 -2.63
N ILE A 135 17.44 -14.21 -2.75
CA ILE A 135 16.02 -14.38 -2.49
C ILE A 135 15.36 -15.04 -3.70
N LYS A 136 14.62 -16.12 -3.48
CA LYS A 136 13.89 -16.80 -4.56
C LYS A 136 12.72 -15.95 -5.03
N ILE A 137 12.67 -15.66 -6.33
CA ILE A 137 11.55 -14.96 -6.97
C ILE A 137 10.71 -15.95 -7.76
N ARG A 138 9.40 -15.92 -7.55
CA ARG A 138 8.42 -16.69 -8.34
C ARG A 138 7.46 -15.74 -9.03
N ASN A 139 7.44 -15.78 -10.33
CA ASN A 139 6.50 -15.00 -11.15
C ASN A 139 5.26 -15.84 -11.41
N LEU A 140 4.14 -15.50 -10.78
CA LEU A 140 2.87 -16.24 -10.88
C LEU A 140 2.04 -15.81 -12.11
N SER A 141 2.43 -14.74 -12.80
CA SER A 141 1.71 -14.23 -13.98
C SER A 141 1.78 -15.16 -15.19
N SER A 142 2.66 -16.17 -15.21
CA SER A 142 2.74 -17.18 -16.25
C SER A 142 1.67 -18.26 -16.17
N PHE A 143 0.94 -18.36 -15.05
CA PHE A 143 -0.11 -19.38 -14.84
C PHE A 143 -1.53 -18.91 -15.17
N LEU A 144 -1.74 -17.64 -15.47
CA LEU A 144 -3.03 -17.05 -15.85
C LEU A 144 -2.98 -16.54 -17.30
N LYS A 145 -2.63 -17.41 -18.24
CA LYS A 145 -3.05 -17.25 -19.63
C LYS A 145 -4.52 -17.70 -19.70
N PHE A 146 -5.45 -16.78 -19.55
CA PHE A 146 -6.82 -16.84 -20.05
C PHE A 146 -6.98 -15.84 -21.17
#